data_a608277b4ed80500a244a3125b6dc032
#
_entry.id   a608277b4ed80500a244a3125b6dc032
#
_cell.length_a   1.000
_cell.length_b   1.000
_cell.length_c   1.000
_cell.angle_alpha   90.00
_cell.angle_beta   90.00
_cell.angle_gamma   90.00
#
_symmetry.space_group_name_H-M   'P 1'
#
loop_
_entity.id
_entity.type
_entity.pdbx_description
1 polymer ?
#
loop_
_entity_poly.entity_id
_entity_poly.type
_entity_poly.pdbx_seq_one_letter_code
_entity_poly.pdbx_strand_id
1 'polypeptide(L)'
;MQQYLFTLVERAVLALPNIITALAIFVLSLYFARVLSNVLKRVLVKGKTVSGVTDLLSDILRWTIIIFGVITALQRFFNVTAFITGLGIIGFTVGFALQNVMQNFVSGIILLMQQPFKVGDEINVLNFDGVVLKIDLRTTEMRTLDGRIAILPNA
;
A
#
# COMPACT_ATOMS: atom_id res chain seq x y z
N MET A 1 -46.21 26.27 13.69
CA MET A 1 -45.68 25.07 14.32
C MET A 1 -45.87 23.81 13.47
N GLN A 2 -47.06 23.55 12.95
CA GLN A 2 -47.30 22.38 12.06
C GLN A 2 -46.47 22.36 10.75
N GLN A 3 -46.32 23.46 10.06
CA GLN A 3 -45.49 23.53 8.86
C GLN A 3 -44.03 23.21 9.14
N TYR A 4 -43.49 23.62 10.26
CA TYR A 4 -42.12 23.31 10.70
C TYR A 4 -41.94 21.80 10.95
N LEU A 5 -42.88 21.15 11.55
CA LEU A 5 -42.88 19.70 11.79
C LEU A 5 -42.96 18.91 10.47
N PHE A 6 -43.80 19.34 9.54
CA PHE A 6 -43.92 18.72 8.21
C PHE A 6 -42.61 18.82 7.42
N THR A 7 -41.92 19.97 7.40
CA THR A 7 -40.66 20.16 6.71
C THR A 7 -39.52 19.36 7.36
N LEU A 8 -39.52 19.16 8.68
CA LEU A 8 -38.55 18.33 9.36
C LEU A 8 -38.75 16.84 9.04
N VAL A 9 -39.99 16.38 9.04
CA VAL A 9 -40.32 14.98 8.68
C VAL A 9 -39.96 14.71 7.21
N GLU A 10 -40.32 15.61 6.31
CA GLU A 10 -39.97 15.48 4.90
C GLU A 10 -38.46 15.41 4.67
N ARG A 11 -37.67 16.27 5.30
CA ARG A 11 -36.20 16.25 5.23
C ARG A 11 -35.63 14.96 5.84
N ALA A 12 -36.19 14.48 6.95
CA ALA A 12 -35.77 13.23 7.55
C ALA A 12 -36.04 12.03 6.62
N VAL A 13 -37.21 11.98 5.99
CA VAL A 13 -37.58 10.91 5.05
C VAL A 13 -36.66 10.94 3.81
N LEU A 14 -36.37 12.12 3.27
CA LEU A 14 -35.46 12.29 2.14
C LEU A 14 -34.01 11.98 2.48
N ALA A 15 -33.61 12.10 3.75
CA ALA A 15 -32.27 11.73 4.21
C ALA A 15 -32.09 10.22 4.49
N LEU A 16 -33.18 9.47 4.70
CA LEU A 16 -33.14 8.04 5.02
C LEU A 16 -32.32 7.20 4.01
N PRO A 17 -32.49 7.34 2.68
CA PRO A 17 -31.71 6.58 1.71
C PRO A 17 -30.21 6.86 1.82
N ASN A 18 -29.85 8.11 2.08
CA ASN A 18 -28.44 8.51 2.25
C ASN A 18 -27.85 7.93 3.55
N ILE A 19 -28.62 7.90 4.64
CA ILE A 19 -28.21 7.31 5.91
C ILE A 19 -28.01 5.80 5.75
N ILE A 20 -28.96 5.10 5.13
CA ILE A 20 -28.86 3.66 4.90
C ILE A 20 -27.65 3.32 4.02
N THR A 21 -27.46 4.06 2.92
CA THR A 21 -26.32 3.83 2.03
C THR A 21 -25.00 4.15 2.70
N ALA A 22 -24.88 5.22 3.47
CA ALA A 22 -23.68 5.57 4.22
C ALA A 22 -23.34 4.49 5.27
N LEU A 23 -24.36 4.02 6.01
CA LEU A 23 -24.19 2.95 6.99
C LEU A 23 -23.76 1.63 6.33
N ALA A 24 -24.38 1.28 5.21
CA ALA A 24 -24.01 0.09 4.44
C ALA A 24 -22.55 0.16 3.95
N ILE A 25 -22.12 1.30 3.39
CA ILE A 25 -20.75 1.53 2.95
C ILE A 25 -19.77 1.40 4.12
N PHE A 26 -20.10 2.02 5.26
CA PHE A 26 -19.26 1.95 6.45
C PHE A 26 -19.12 0.54 6.99
N VAL A 27 -20.22 -0.20 7.16
CA VAL A 27 -20.20 -1.60 7.62
C VAL A 27 -19.45 -2.50 6.66
N LEU A 28 -19.67 -2.33 5.34
CA LEU A 28 -18.93 -3.09 4.33
C LEU A 28 -17.43 -2.78 4.38
N SER A 29 -17.05 -1.51 4.57
CA SER A 29 -15.64 -1.14 4.67
C SER A 29 -14.98 -1.78 5.89
N LEU A 30 -15.65 -1.84 7.03
CA LEU A 30 -15.15 -2.54 8.23
C LEU A 30 -15.00 -4.05 8.00
N TYR A 31 -15.95 -4.65 7.29
CA TYR A 31 -15.88 -6.06 6.93
C TYR A 31 -14.69 -6.33 5.99
N PHE A 32 -14.57 -5.59 4.89
CA PHE A 32 -13.46 -5.72 3.93
C PHE A 32 -12.11 -5.43 4.58
N ALA A 33 -12.01 -4.39 5.41
CA ALA A 33 -10.80 -4.08 6.16
C ALA A 33 -10.34 -5.26 7.00
N ARG A 34 -11.26 -5.91 7.70
CA ARG A 34 -10.97 -7.07 8.55
C ARG A 34 -10.59 -8.29 7.72
N VAL A 35 -11.31 -8.58 6.64
CA VAL A 35 -11.04 -9.74 5.77
C VAL A 35 -9.69 -9.59 5.09
N LEU A 36 -9.45 -8.44 4.42
CA LEU A 36 -8.21 -8.22 3.66
C LEU A 36 -6.97 -8.19 4.57
N SER A 37 -7.05 -7.49 5.72
CA SER A 37 -5.92 -7.46 6.66
C SER A 37 -5.61 -8.86 7.22
N ASN A 38 -6.63 -9.68 7.51
CA ASN A 38 -6.41 -11.05 7.97
C ASN A 38 -5.82 -11.95 6.87
N VAL A 39 -6.26 -11.80 5.63
CA VAL A 39 -5.68 -12.53 4.47
C VAL A 39 -4.22 -12.15 4.31
N LEU A 40 -3.90 -10.84 4.30
CA LEU A 40 -2.54 -10.36 4.21
C LEU A 40 -1.67 -10.91 5.34
N LYS A 41 -2.17 -10.83 6.58
CA LYS A 41 -1.46 -11.37 7.75
C LYS A 41 -1.16 -12.87 7.60
N ARG A 42 -2.11 -13.67 7.12
CA ARG A 42 -1.91 -15.12 6.88
C ARG A 42 -0.84 -15.39 5.81
N VAL A 43 -0.85 -14.62 4.72
CA VAL A 43 0.13 -14.77 3.64
C VAL A 43 1.54 -14.42 4.12
N LEU A 44 1.69 -13.29 4.82
CA LEU A 44 2.98 -12.84 5.33
C LEU A 44 3.56 -13.79 6.40
N VAL A 45 2.73 -14.32 7.29
CA VAL A 45 3.16 -15.30 8.30
C VAL A 45 3.66 -16.59 7.64
N LYS A 46 2.98 -17.08 6.58
CA LYS A 46 3.45 -18.24 5.82
C LYS A 46 4.80 -18.00 5.13
N GLY A 47 5.06 -16.76 4.71
CA GLY A 47 6.33 -16.33 4.12
C GLY A 47 7.48 -16.14 5.13
N LYS A 48 7.30 -16.52 6.41
CA LYS A 48 8.29 -16.34 7.48
C LYS A 48 8.74 -14.87 7.69
N THR A 49 7.85 -13.93 7.36
CA THR A 49 8.11 -12.50 7.59
C THR A 49 8.17 -12.21 9.10
N VAL A 50 9.03 -11.29 9.50
CA VAL A 50 9.15 -10.85 10.90
C VAL A 50 7.79 -10.34 11.40
N SER A 51 7.39 -10.75 12.60
CA SER A 51 6.06 -10.46 13.16
C SER A 51 5.73 -8.95 13.16
N GLY A 52 6.68 -8.09 13.55
CA GLY A 52 6.48 -6.63 13.56
C GLY A 52 6.17 -6.04 12.19
N VAL A 53 6.78 -6.53 11.11
CA VAL A 53 6.50 -6.09 9.73
C VAL A 53 5.12 -6.56 9.29
N THR A 54 4.76 -7.80 9.65
CA THR A 54 3.45 -8.37 9.35
C THR A 54 2.31 -7.57 9.99
N ASP A 55 2.46 -7.21 11.27
CA ASP A 55 1.47 -6.43 12.00
C ASP A 55 1.36 -5.02 11.43
N LEU A 56 2.50 -4.34 11.20
CA LEU A 56 2.54 -3.00 10.62
C LEU A 56 1.82 -2.93 9.26
N LEU A 57 2.14 -3.83 8.33
CA LEU A 57 1.54 -3.85 6.99
C LEU A 57 0.04 -4.16 7.04
N SER A 58 -0.36 -5.09 7.92
CA SER A 58 -1.76 -5.45 8.10
C SER A 58 -2.57 -4.29 8.69
N ASP A 59 -1.99 -3.54 9.64
CA ASP A 59 -2.63 -2.38 10.25
C ASP A 59 -2.71 -1.20 9.26
N ILE A 60 -1.67 -0.92 8.50
CA ILE A 60 -1.70 0.09 7.43
C ILE A 60 -2.83 -0.22 6.45
N LEU A 61 -2.92 -1.45 5.94
CA LEU A 61 -3.97 -1.85 5.02
C LEU A 61 -5.36 -1.69 5.64
N ARG A 62 -5.53 -2.13 6.88
CA ARG A 62 -6.78 -2.03 7.62
C ARG A 62 -7.24 -0.59 7.76
N TRP A 63 -6.38 0.29 8.26
CA TRP A 63 -6.70 1.69 8.47
C TRP A 63 -6.95 2.43 7.15
N THR A 64 -6.20 2.12 6.10
CA THR A 64 -6.43 2.67 4.77
C THR A 64 -7.86 2.37 4.30
N ILE A 65 -8.30 1.11 4.36
CA ILE A 65 -9.65 0.73 3.93
C ILE A 65 -10.72 1.42 4.79
N ILE A 66 -10.53 1.51 6.11
CA ILE A 66 -11.47 2.18 7.02
C ILE A 66 -11.57 3.67 6.68
N ILE A 67 -10.45 4.36 6.50
CA ILE A 67 -10.42 5.79 6.17
C ILE A 67 -11.16 6.05 4.84
N PHE A 68 -10.89 5.28 3.79
CA PHE A 68 -11.61 5.39 2.52
C PHE A 68 -13.10 5.10 2.68
N GLY A 69 -13.48 4.11 3.47
CA GLY A 69 -14.87 3.79 3.76
C GLY A 69 -15.60 4.93 4.47
N VAL A 70 -14.96 5.53 5.48
CA VAL A 70 -15.51 6.71 6.19
C VAL A 70 -15.68 7.88 5.26
N ILE A 71 -14.68 8.21 4.43
CA ILE A 71 -14.75 9.31 3.47
C ILE A 71 -15.91 9.08 2.49
N THR A 72 -16.02 7.87 1.95
CA THR A 72 -17.08 7.51 1.00
C THR A 72 -18.47 7.56 1.64
N ALA A 73 -18.60 7.19 2.90
CA ALA A 73 -19.85 7.34 3.65
C ALA A 73 -20.21 8.83 3.89
N LEU A 74 -19.21 9.65 4.26
CA LEU A 74 -19.40 11.08 4.49
C LEU A 74 -19.78 11.87 3.22
N GLN A 75 -19.36 11.39 2.04
CA GLN A 75 -19.75 11.98 0.74
C GLN A 75 -21.26 12.05 0.53
N ARG A 76 -22.05 11.22 1.24
CA ARG A 76 -23.52 11.23 1.15
C ARG A 76 -24.15 12.46 1.81
N PHE A 77 -23.40 13.14 2.69
CA PHE A 77 -23.92 14.28 3.48
C PHE A 77 -23.13 15.56 3.23
N PHE A 78 -21.86 15.47 2.88
CA PHE A 78 -20.95 16.60 2.79
C PHE A 78 -20.12 16.54 1.50
N ASN A 79 -19.72 17.71 1.02
CA ASN A 79 -18.72 17.77 -0.04
C ASN A 79 -17.32 17.53 0.55
N VAL A 80 -16.80 16.35 0.32
CA VAL A 80 -15.47 15.93 0.82
C VAL A 80 -14.36 16.13 -0.21
N THR A 81 -14.63 16.83 -1.33
CA THR A 81 -13.67 17.00 -2.43
C THR A 81 -12.35 17.61 -1.95
N ALA A 82 -12.42 18.67 -1.14
CA ALA A 82 -11.20 19.30 -0.60
C ALA A 82 -10.39 18.34 0.26
N PHE A 83 -11.06 17.48 1.03
CA PHE A 83 -10.40 16.47 1.86
C PHE A 83 -9.73 15.38 1.03
N ILE A 84 -10.42 14.89 -0.01
CA ILE A 84 -9.85 13.90 -0.96
C ILE A 84 -8.66 14.50 -1.70
N THR A 85 -8.75 15.76 -2.12
CA THR A 85 -7.65 16.46 -2.77
C THR A 85 -6.44 16.55 -1.83
N GLY A 86 -6.65 16.91 -0.56
CA GLY A 86 -5.58 16.94 0.45
C GLY A 86 -4.91 15.58 0.65
N LEU A 87 -5.71 14.52 0.76
CA LEU A 87 -5.18 13.14 0.84
C LEU A 87 -4.42 12.75 -0.43
N GLY A 88 -4.88 13.19 -1.60
CA GLY A 88 -4.18 12.97 -2.87
C GLY A 88 -2.79 13.61 -2.89
N ILE A 89 -2.67 14.84 -2.38
CA ILE A 89 -1.37 15.53 -2.25
C ILE A 89 -0.44 14.78 -1.29
N ILE A 90 -0.96 14.34 -0.14
CA ILE A 90 -0.19 13.55 0.82
C ILE A 90 0.27 12.24 0.17
N GLY A 91 -0.63 11.53 -0.52
CA GLY A 91 -0.31 10.28 -1.22
C GLY A 91 0.74 10.47 -2.31
N PHE A 92 0.65 11.55 -3.08
CA PHE A 92 1.65 11.93 -4.08
C PHE A 92 3.01 12.18 -3.43
N THR A 93 3.05 12.96 -2.35
CA THR A 93 4.29 13.26 -1.61
C THR A 93 4.95 11.99 -1.07
N VAL A 94 4.17 11.10 -0.47
CA VAL A 94 4.67 9.79 0.03
C VAL A 94 5.14 8.92 -1.13
N GLY A 95 4.38 8.85 -2.23
CA GLY A 95 4.76 8.11 -3.43
C GLY A 95 6.09 8.61 -4.01
N PHE A 96 6.26 9.92 -4.10
CA PHE A 96 7.50 10.53 -4.55
C PHE A 96 8.68 10.25 -3.60
N ALA A 97 8.45 10.30 -2.28
CA ALA A 97 9.47 9.94 -1.29
C ALA A 97 9.90 8.46 -1.37
N LEU A 98 9.01 7.57 -1.82
CA LEU A 98 9.29 6.14 -1.96
C LEU A 98 9.75 5.74 -3.39
N GLN A 99 9.89 6.69 -4.30
CA GLN A 99 10.20 6.44 -5.72
C GLN A 99 11.43 5.54 -5.90
N ASN A 100 12.54 5.86 -5.23
CA ASN A 100 13.78 5.08 -5.35
C ASN A 100 13.63 3.64 -4.83
N VAL A 101 12.83 3.45 -3.78
CA VAL A 101 12.55 2.12 -3.23
C VAL A 101 11.78 1.30 -4.26
N MET A 102 10.73 1.88 -4.86
CA MET A 102 9.93 1.22 -5.89
C MET A 102 10.74 0.94 -7.15
N GLN A 103 11.61 1.84 -7.56
CA GLN A 103 12.49 1.66 -8.72
C GLN A 103 13.39 0.44 -8.54
N ASN A 104 14.08 0.34 -7.41
CA ASN A 104 14.92 -0.82 -7.09
C ASN A 104 14.13 -2.13 -7.03
N PHE A 105 12.91 -2.07 -6.49
CA PHE A 105 12.03 -3.23 -6.40
C PHE A 105 11.60 -3.74 -7.78
N VAL A 106 11.17 -2.83 -8.67
CA VAL A 106 10.78 -3.16 -10.05
C VAL A 106 11.97 -3.71 -10.83
N SER A 107 13.15 -3.08 -10.72
CA SER A 107 14.38 -3.55 -11.33
C SER A 107 14.76 -4.96 -10.84
N GLY A 108 14.62 -5.24 -9.54
CA GLY A 108 14.84 -6.58 -8.99
C GLY A 108 13.90 -7.64 -9.55
N ILE A 109 12.62 -7.31 -9.72
CA ILE A 109 11.65 -8.22 -10.37
C ILE A 109 12.09 -8.49 -11.81
N ILE A 110 12.49 -7.47 -12.57
CA ILE A 110 12.96 -7.61 -13.96
C ILE A 110 14.20 -8.50 -14.00
N LEU A 111 15.20 -8.26 -13.14
CA LEU A 111 16.41 -9.07 -13.06
C LEU A 111 16.08 -10.56 -12.77
N LEU A 112 15.17 -10.82 -11.84
CA LEU A 112 14.77 -12.18 -11.49
C LEU A 112 13.96 -12.88 -12.60
N MET A 113 13.19 -12.12 -13.39
CA MET A 113 12.39 -12.67 -14.49
C MET A 113 13.21 -12.86 -15.78
N GLN A 114 13.99 -11.85 -16.16
CA GLN A 114 14.74 -11.87 -17.42
C GLN A 114 16.10 -12.54 -17.28
N GLN A 115 16.66 -12.55 -16.07
CA GLN A 115 17.96 -13.16 -15.75
C GLN A 115 19.07 -12.79 -16.75
N PRO A 116 19.32 -11.49 -17.00
CA PRO A 116 20.41 -11.06 -17.91
C PRO A 116 21.77 -11.55 -17.41
N PHE A 117 21.90 -11.78 -16.11
CA PHE A 117 22.98 -12.48 -15.42
C PHE A 117 22.40 -13.33 -14.29
N LYS A 118 23.12 -14.32 -13.82
CA LYS A 118 22.70 -15.27 -12.80
C LYS A 118 23.64 -15.28 -11.60
N VAL A 119 23.22 -15.90 -10.53
CA VAL A 119 24.09 -16.22 -9.40
C VAL A 119 25.22 -17.12 -9.88
N GLY A 120 26.45 -16.70 -9.63
CA GLY A 120 27.69 -17.34 -10.09
C GLY A 120 28.34 -16.66 -11.30
N ASP A 121 27.63 -15.76 -12.01
CA ASP A 121 28.20 -15.02 -13.12
C ASP A 121 29.15 -13.92 -12.62
N GLU A 122 30.18 -13.66 -13.39
CA GLU A 122 31.09 -12.53 -13.17
C GLU A 122 30.55 -11.31 -13.89
N ILE A 123 30.37 -10.20 -13.16
CA ILE A 123 29.84 -8.93 -13.70
C ILE A 123 30.72 -7.76 -13.28
N ASN A 124 30.71 -6.71 -14.11
CA ASN A 124 31.29 -5.41 -13.78
C ASN A 124 30.16 -4.41 -13.62
N VAL A 125 29.97 -3.84 -12.41
CA VAL A 125 28.96 -2.82 -12.11
C VAL A 125 29.55 -1.75 -11.22
N LEU A 126 29.38 -0.47 -11.58
CA LEU A 126 29.85 0.70 -10.80
C LEU A 126 31.34 0.60 -10.40
N ASN A 127 32.21 0.11 -11.30
CA ASN A 127 33.63 -0.14 -11.07
C ASN A 127 33.93 -1.26 -10.03
N PHE A 128 32.96 -2.11 -9.72
CA PHE A 128 33.17 -3.33 -8.96
C PHE A 128 33.14 -4.52 -9.91
N ASP A 129 34.27 -5.23 -9.98
CA ASP A 129 34.38 -6.53 -10.65
C ASP A 129 34.17 -7.63 -9.62
N GLY A 130 33.32 -8.61 -9.95
CA GLY A 130 33.09 -9.71 -9.01
C GLY A 130 32.02 -10.68 -9.45
N VAL A 131 31.84 -11.71 -8.63
CA VAL A 131 30.89 -12.79 -8.86
C VAL A 131 29.62 -12.55 -8.08
N VAL A 132 28.46 -12.66 -8.75
CA VAL A 132 27.13 -12.53 -8.15
C VAL A 132 26.88 -13.64 -7.15
N LEU A 133 26.62 -13.30 -5.89
CA LEU A 133 26.30 -14.24 -4.83
C LEU A 133 24.79 -14.45 -4.68
N LYS A 134 24.02 -13.35 -4.81
CA LYS A 134 22.57 -13.36 -4.56
C LYS A 134 21.90 -12.19 -5.26
N ILE A 135 20.69 -12.41 -5.77
CA ILE A 135 19.83 -11.37 -6.32
C ILE A 135 18.55 -11.35 -5.47
N ASP A 136 18.33 -10.25 -4.75
CA ASP A 136 17.14 -9.98 -3.98
C ASP A 136 16.27 -8.94 -4.70
N LEU A 137 15.03 -8.72 -4.20
CA LEU A 137 14.08 -7.79 -4.81
C LEU A 137 14.58 -6.34 -4.88
N ARG A 138 15.46 -5.91 -3.99
CA ARG A 138 15.95 -4.52 -3.94
C ARG A 138 17.44 -4.40 -4.21
N THR A 139 18.22 -5.43 -3.93
CA THR A 139 19.69 -5.40 -3.98
C THR A 139 20.24 -6.66 -4.61
N THR A 140 21.40 -6.52 -5.27
CA THR A 140 22.23 -7.62 -5.72
C THR A 140 23.50 -7.65 -4.88
N GLU A 141 23.84 -8.81 -4.33
CA GLU A 141 25.08 -9.05 -3.58
C GLU A 141 26.10 -9.70 -4.50
N MET A 142 27.32 -9.15 -4.53
CA MET A 142 28.44 -9.72 -5.27
C MET A 142 29.69 -9.80 -4.42
N ARG A 143 30.54 -10.76 -4.73
CA ARG A 143 31.89 -10.87 -4.14
C ARG A 143 32.90 -10.26 -5.12
N THR A 144 33.54 -9.20 -4.69
CA THR A 144 34.57 -8.52 -5.46
C THR A 144 35.86 -9.33 -5.53
N LEU A 145 36.75 -9.02 -6.46
CA LEU A 145 38.02 -9.75 -6.65
C LEU A 145 38.95 -9.69 -5.42
N ASP A 146 38.82 -8.65 -4.61
CA ASP A 146 39.53 -8.52 -3.32
C ASP A 146 38.88 -9.27 -2.15
N GLY A 147 37.81 -10.06 -2.44
CA GLY A 147 37.13 -10.91 -1.48
C GLY A 147 36.07 -10.21 -0.62
N ARG A 148 35.78 -8.93 -0.84
CA ARG A 148 34.73 -8.19 -0.12
C ARG A 148 33.36 -8.50 -0.68
N ILE A 149 32.33 -8.31 0.14
CA ILE A 149 30.94 -8.38 -0.30
C ILE A 149 30.45 -6.96 -0.58
N ALA A 150 30.09 -6.71 -1.84
CA ALA A 150 29.43 -5.48 -2.27
C ALA A 150 27.92 -5.73 -2.37
N ILE A 151 27.12 -4.85 -1.75
CA ILE A 151 25.65 -4.87 -1.84
C ILE A 151 25.25 -3.66 -2.68
N LEU A 152 24.75 -3.92 -3.89
CA LEU A 152 24.40 -2.92 -4.87
C LEU A 152 22.89 -2.79 -5.01
N PRO A 153 22.34 -1.59 -5.15
CA PRO A 153 20.94 -1.42 -5.51
C PRO A 153 20.68 -1.96 -6.92
N ASN A 154 19.47 -2.46 -7.18
CA ASN A 154 19.11 -3.05 -8.47
C ASN A 154 18.81 -2.02 -9.57
N ALA A 155 18.66 -0.71 -9.23
CA ALA A 155 18.39 0.39 -10.14
C ALA A 155 19.54 1.40 -10.16
#